data_97955b4baf3dbcdb2610962b28a81a65
#
_entry.id   97955b4baf3dbcdb2610962b28a81a65
#
_cell.length_a   1.000
_cell.length_b   1.000
_cell.length_c   1.000
_cell.angle_alpha   90.00
_cell.angle_beta   90.00
_cell.angle_gamma   90.00
#
_symmetry.space_group_name_H-M   'P 1'
#
loop_
_entity.id
_entity.type
_entity.pdbx_description
1 polymer ?
#
loop_
_entity_poly.entity_id
_entity_poly.type
_entity_poly.pdbx_seq_one_letter_code
_entity_poly.pdbx_strand_id
1 'polypeptide(L)'
;MRVARVVTPLVLVAHGSADPRSAANARAIGREVARLRPGLDVRVAFCEHNSPGLVDVLRDCPDRAVVAPLLLANAYHARVDIPSQIAGCGAADRVLQADVLGEDDRLVSVLRQRVTELRVSRRDNRIGVLVVAIGSSDPVANAHTAGVAPRLLAGTRWAAATTAFATHPEPSLAESVQRLRHMGARRVVIAPWFLAPGRIPDRVERFARDAGLAMAAPLGAHRLVAETVLARFDRAAGARIAA
;
A
#
# COMPACT_ATOMS: atom_id res chain seq x y z
N MET A 1 -17.37 -36.42 -16.46
CA MET A 1 -17.80 -35.27 -15.64
C MET A 1 -16.56 -34.43 -15.34
N ARG A 2 -16.44 -33.19 -15.89
CA ARG A 2 -15.43 -32.25 -15.43
C ARG A 2 -15.87 -31.72 -14.06
N VAL A 3 -15.17 -32.09 -13.00
CA VAL A 3 -15.33 -31.44 -11.69
C VAL A 3 -14.99 -29.95 -11.92
N ALA A 4 -15.98 -29.09 -11.82
CA ALA A 4 -15.75 -27.64 -11.85
C ALA A 4 -14.80 -27.33 -10.68
N ARG A 5 -13.58 -26.90 -11.00
CA ARG A 5 -12.61 -26.47 -10.00
C ARG A 5 -13.19 -25.21 -9.35
N VAL A 6 -13.68 -25.33 -8.13
CA VAL A 6 -14.17 -24.17 -7.36
C VAL A 6 -12.99 -23.22 -7.19
N VAL A 7 -13.00 -22.15 -7.97
CA VAL A 7 -11.97 -21.09 -7.88
C VAL A 7 -12.36 -20.19 -6.72
N THR A 8 -11.56 -20.15 -5.68
CA THR A 8 -11.77 -19.20 -4.57
C THR A 8 -11.57 -17.77 -5.07
N PRO A 9 -12.59 -16.91 -5.07
CA PRO A 9 -12.46 -15.53 -5.49
C PRO A 9 -11.48 -14.76 -4.59
N LEU A 10 -10.73 -13.84 -5.22
CA LEU A 10 -9.93 -12.84 -4.55
C LEU A 10 -10.68 -11.50 -4.56
N VAL A 11 -11.10 -11.01 -3.41
CA VAL A 11 -11.71 -9.70 -3.25
C VAL A 11 -10.66 -8.72 -2.73
N LEU A 12 -10.21 -7.82 -3.60
CA LEU A 12 -9.35 -6.71 -3.22
C LEU A 12 -10.21 -5.65 -2.53
N VAL A 13 -9.91 -5.28 -1.31
CA VAL A 13 -10.64 -4.23 -0.61
C VAL A 13 -9.75 -3.02 -0.36
N ALA A 14 -10.16 -1.86 -0.87
CA ALA A 14 -9.58 -0.56 -0.57
C ALA A 14 -10.48 0.19 0.43
N HIS A 15 -9.89 1.11 1.20
CA HIS A 15 -10.69 1.94 2.11
C HIS A 15 -11.79 2.71 1.36
N GLY A 16 -11.48 3.22 0.18
CA GLY A 16 -12.33 4.13 -0.57
C GLY A 16 -11.91 5.60 -0.35
N SER A 17 -12.38 6.45 -1.23
CA SER A 17 -12.05 7.88 -1.20
C SER A 17 -13.02 8.67 -2.08
N ALA A 18 -13.30 9.91 -1.69
CA ALA A 18 -13.99 10.86 -2.57
C ALA A 18 -13.12 11.28 -3.77
N ASP A 19 -11.80 11.01 -3.74
CA ASP A 19 -10.91 11.25 -4.87
C ASP A 19 -10.98 10.08 -5.86
N PRO A 20 -11.45 10.29 -7.10
CA PRO A 20 -11.64 9.21 -8.07
C PRO A 20 -10.34 8.51 -8.48
N ARG A 21 -9.17 9.19 -8.33
CA ARG A 21 -7.86 8.61 -8.64
C ARG A 21 -7.55 7.42 -7.74
N SER A 22 -8.00 7.45 -6.48
CA SER A 22 -7.80 6.35 -5.52
C SER A 22 -8.55 5.08 -5.97
N ALA A 23 -9.83 5.19 -6.30
CA ALA A 23 -10.63 4.08 -6.80
C ALA A 23 -10.13 3.55 -8.16
N ALA A 24 -9.70 4.45 -9.05
CA ALA A 24 -9.10 4.08 -10.33
C ALA A 24 -7.82 3.26 -10.14
N ASN A 25 -6.97 3.62 -9.17
CA ASN A 25 -5.77 2.88 -8.83
C ASN A 25 -6.08 1.48 -8.27
N ALA A 26 -7.05 1.36 -7.35
CA ALA A 26 -7.45 0.07 -6.81
C ALA A 26 -7.93 -0.88 -7.92
N ARG A 27 -8.75 -0.38 -8.85
CA ARG A 27 -9.18 -1.15 -10.03
C ARG A 27 -8.03 -1.49 -10.97
N ALA A 28 -7.03 -0.61 -11.12
CA ALA A 28 -5.84 -0.88 -11.92
C ALA A 28 -4.99 -1.98 -11.28
N ILE A 29 -4.83 -2.01 -9.95
CA ILE A 29 -4.18 -3.13 -9.23
C ILE A 29 -4.95 -4.43 -9.49
N GLY A 30 -6.28 -4.42 -9.42
CA GLY A 30 -7.10 -5.60 -9.70
C GLY A 30 -6.89 -6.15 -11.12
N ARG A 31 -6.83 -5.26 -12.13
CA ARG A 31 -6.51 -5.67 -13.51
C ARG A 31 -5.12 -6.28 -13.63
N GLU A 32 -4.13 -5.72 -12.95
CA GLU A 32 -2.77 -6.25 -12.98
C GLU A 32 -2.68 -7.63 -12.29
N VAL A 33 -3.39 -7.83 -11.17
CA VAL A 33 -3.52 -9.14 -10.51
C VAL A 33 -4.15 -10.16 -11.45
N ALA A 34 -5.27 -9.83 -12.10
CA ALA A 34 -5.93 -10.72 -13.06
C ALA A 34 -5.03 -11.06 -14.26
N ARG A 35 -4.22 -10.09 -14.73
CA ARG A 35 -3.24 -10.30 -15.79
C ARG A 35 -2.12 -11.27 -15.37
N LEU A 36 -1.65 -11.18 -14.12
CA LEU A 36 -0.59 -12.05 -13.61
C LEU A 36 -1.08 -13.47 -13.29
N ARG A 37 -2.37 -13.62 -12.99
CA ARG A 37 -2.99 -14.94 -12.70
C ARG A 37 -4.28 -15.11 -13.48
N PRO A 38 -4.19 -15.47 -14.78
CA PRO A 38 -5.37 -15.78 -15.57
C PRO A 38 -6.19 -16.91 -14.93
N GLY A 39 -7.51 -16.76 -14.92
CA GLY A 39 -8.43 -17.73 -14.29
C GLY A 39 -8.71 -17.54 -12.81
N LEU A 40 -8.03 -16.61 -12.12
CA LEU A 40 -8.43 -16.17 -10.79
C LEU A 40 -9.62 -15.18 -10.91
N ASP A 41 -10.70 -15.43 -10.20
CA ASP A 41 -11.81 -14.46 -10.07
C ASP A 41 -11.34 -13.32 -9.16
N VAL A 42 -11.01 -12.18 -9.76
CA VAL A 42 -10.52 -10.99 -9.06
C VAL A 42 -11.60 -9.92 -9.04
N ARG A 43 -12.05 -9.57 -7.85
CA ARG A 43 -13.05 -8.53 -7.61
C ARG A 43 -12.43 -7.37 -6.84
N VAL A 44 -12.94 -6.17 -7.03
CA VAL A 44 -12.50 -4.96 -6.30
C VAL A 44 -13.69 -4.40 -5.56
N ALA A 45 -13.50 -4.17 -4.27
CA ALA A 45 -14.50 -3.62 -3.36
C ALA A 45 -13.92 -2.46 -2.54
N PHE A 46 -14.80 -1.71 -1.90
CA PHE A 46 -14.45 -0.56 -1.07
C PHE A 46 -15.17 -0.65 0.28
N CYS A 47 -14.50 -0.19 1.34
CA CYS A 47 -15.14 -0.08 2.65
C CYS A 47 -16.19 1.03 2.67
N GLU A 48 -15.88 2.17 2.02
CA GLU A 48 -16.74 3.35 1.97
C GLU A 48 -16.50 4.20 0.70
N HIS A 49 -17.30 5.25 0.50
CA HIS A 49 -17.18 6.27 -0.56
C HIS A 49 -17.29 5.78 -2.01
N ASN A 50 -17.03 4.53 -2.31
CA ASN A 50 -16.99 4.03 -3.69
C ASN A 50 -17.78 2.72 -3.82
N SER A 51 -18.25 2.43 -5.03
CA SER A 51 -18.94 1.19 -5.37
C SER A 51 -18.06 0.29 -6.23
N PRO A 52 -18.26 -1.06 -6.12
CA PRO A 52 -19.15 -1.73 -5.19
C PRO A 52 -18.61 -1.75 -3.76
N GLY A 53 -19.53 -1.79 -2.78
CA GLY A 53 -19.20 -2.00 -1.38
C GLY A 53 -18.69 -3.41 -1.08
N LEU A 54 -17.88 -3.57 -0.01
CA LEU A 54 -17.34 -4.89 0.37
C LEU A 54 -18.47 -5.88 0.65
N VAL A 55 -19.48 -5.45 1.41
CA VAL A 55 -20.64 -6.30 1.77
C VAL A 55 -21.38 -6.80 0.53
N ASP A 56 -21.59 -5.93 -0.46
CA ASP A 56 -22.30 -6.29 -1.70
C ASP A 56 -21.50 -7.33 -2.49
N VAL A 57 -20.21 -7.11 -2.66
CA VAL A 57 -19.33 -8.06 -3.37
C VAL A 57 -19.29 -9.43 -2.67
N LEU A 58 -19.29 -9.46 -1.33
CA LEU A 58 -19.25 -10.71 -0.57
C LEU A 58 -20.58 -11.47 -0.64
N ARG A 59 -21.72 -10.78 -0.71
CA ARG A 59 -23.02 -11.41 -0.94
C ARG A 59 -23.10 -12.10 -2.30
N ASP A 60 -22.47 -11.53 -3.31
CA ASP A 60 -22.39 -12.10 -4.66
C ASP A 60 -21.35 -13.23 -4.79
N CYS A 61 -20.59 -13.52 -3.73
CA CYS A 61 -19.69 -14.65 -3.67
C CYS A 61 -20.45 -15.87 -3.11
N PRO A 62 -20.78 -16.89 -3.92
CA PRO A 62 -21.62 -18.01 -3.47
C PRO A 62 -20.93 -18.90 -2.43
N ASP A 63 -19.61 -19.04 -2.56
CA ASP A 63 -18.80 -19.93 -1.76
C ASP A 63 -17.73 -19.17 -0.95
N ARG A 64 -16.59 -19.79 -0.75
CA ARG A 64 -15.45 -19.23 -0.04
C ARG A 64 -14.81 -18.10 -0.82
N ALA A 65 -14.36 -17.04 -0.13
CA ALA A 65 -13.61 -15.93 -0.70
C ALA A 65 -12.40 -15.57 0.17
N VAL A 66 -11.38 -14.97 -0.44
CA VAL A 66 -10.28 -14.34 0.28
C VAL A 66 -10.36 -12.84 0.06
N VAL A 67 -10.49 -12.08 1.13
CA VAL A 67 -10.44 -10.62 1.14
C VAL A 67 -8.99 -10.18 1.37
N ALA A 68 -8.39 -9.48 0.42
CA ALA A 68 -7.05 -8.93 0.52
C ALA A 68 -7.09 -7.40 0.65
N PRO A 69 -6.73 -6.85 1.82
CA PRO A 69 -6.72 -5.41 2.04
C PRO A 69 -5.63 -4.71 1.22
N LEU A 70 -6.01 -3.73 0.41
CA LEU A 70 -5.08 -2.81 -0.28
C LEU A 70 -4.63 -1.72 0.70
N LEU A 71 -4.00 -2.12 1.79
CA LEU A 71 -3.53 -1.25 2.88
C LEU A 71 -2.04 -1.48 3.13
N LEU A 72 -1.29 -0.39 3.36
CA LEU A 72 0.14 -0.42 3.66
C LEU A 72 0.44 -0.57 5.16
N ALA A 73 -0.54 -0.34 6.04
CA ALA A 73 -0.37 -0.47 7.48
C ALA A 73 -1.45 -1.39 8.07
N ASN A 74 -1.06 -2.24 9.01
CA ASN A 74 -1.98 -3.07 9.77
C ASN A 74 -2.53 -2.25 10.96
N ALA A 75 -3.48 -1.37 10.68
CA ALA A 75 -4.08 -0.45 11.61
C ALA A 75 -5.61 -0.64 11.68
N TYR A 76 -6.34 0.36 12.18
CA TYR A 76 -7.77 0.28 12.47
C TYR A 76 -8.61 -0.32 11.33
N HIS A 77 -8.45 0.16 10.09
CA HIS A 77 -9.22 -0.35 8.96
C HIS A 77 -9.01 -1.84 8.69
N ALA A 78 -7.79 -2.34 8.85
CA ALA A 78 -7.50 -3.75 8.65
C ALA A 78 -7.99 -4.64 9.80
N ARG A 79 -7.96 -4.12 11.05
CA ARG A 79 -8.25 -4.91 12.25
C ARG A 79 -9.69 -4.79 12.73
N VAL A 80 -10.41 -3.72 12.34
CA VAL A 80 -11.75 -3.44 12.83
C VAL A 80 -12.75 -3.30 11.70
N ASP A 81 -12.56 -2.37 10.75
CA ASP A 81 -13.57 -2.06 9.74
C ASP A 81 -13.84 -3.23 8.81
N ILE A 82 -12.78 -3.81 8.22
CA ILE A 82 -12.92 -4.93 7.28
C ILE A 82 -13.50 -6.16 7.98
N PRO A 83 -12.99 -6.61 9.15
CA PRO A 83 -13.61 -7.72 9.90
C PRO A 83 -15.08 -7.48 10.24
N SER A 84 -15.44 -6.26 10.67
CA SER A 84 -16.81 -5.91 11.02
C SER A 84 -17.75 -6.00 9.80
N GLN A 85 -17.30 -5.55 8.62
CA GLN A 85 -18.09 -5.66 7.40
C GLN A 85 -18.24 -7.12 6.94
N ILE A 86 -17.19 -7.95 7.08
CA ILE A 86 -17.24 -9.40 6.79
C ILE A 86 -18.26 -10.07 7.72
N ALA A 87 -18.19 -9.79 9.03
CA ALA A 87 -19.14 -10.34 10.00
C ALA A 87 -20.58 -9.87 9.71
N GLY A 88 -20.76 -8.59 9.40
CA GLY A 88 -22.07 -7.99 9.14
C GLY A 88 -22.80 -8.51 7.90
N CYS A 89 -22.08 -9.13 6.96
CA CYS A 89 -22.72 -9.77 5.80
C CYS A 89 -23.03 -11.27 5.97
N GLY A 90 -22.82 -11.83 7.18
CA GLY A 90 -23.05 -13.25 7.44
C GLY A 90 -22.05 -14.17 6.74
N ALA A 91 -20.87 -13.68 6.40
CA ALA A 91 -19.87 -14.41 5.63
C ALA A 91 -18.64 -14.82 6.46
N ALA A 92 -18.64 -14.65 7.77
CA ALA A 92 -17.48 -14.87 8.64
C ALA A 92 -16.88 -16.28 8.49
N ASP A 93 -17.73 -17.32 8.35
CA ASP A 93 -17.28 -18.71 8.27
C ASP A 93 -16.68 -19.09 6.91
N ARG A 94 -16.98 -18.35 5.85
CA ARG A 94 -16.60 -18.66 4.48
C ARG A 94 -15.60 -17.66 3.87
N VAL A 95 -15.32 -16.55 4.56
CA VAL A 95 -14.40 -15.51 4.10
C VAL A 95 -13.14 -15.52 4.95
N LEU A 96 -11.99 -15.53 4.28
CA LEU A 96 -10.68 -15.35 4.91
C LEU A 96 -10.19 -13.94 4.63
N GLN A 97 -9.75 -13.23 5.65
CA GLN A 97 -9.01 -11.99 5.45
C GLN A 97 -7.52 -12.30 5.38
N ALA A 98 -6.90 -11.92 4.27
CA ALA A 98 -5.45 -11.98 4.13
C ALA A 98 -4.79 -10.82 4.89
N ASP A 99 -3.49 -10.97 5.16
CA ASP A 99 -2.69 -9.87 5.70
C ASP A 99 -2.72 -8.64 4.78
N VAL A 100 -2.51 -7.45 5.35
CA VAL A 100 -2.28 -6.22 4.59
C VAL A 100 -1.04 -6.35 3.71
N LEU A 101 -0.85 -5.46 2.75
CA LEU A 101 0.36 -5.42 1.93
C LEU A 101 1.59 -5.17 2.81
N GLY A 102 1.46 -4.28 3.80
CA GLY A 102 2.50 -3.96 4.77
C GLY A 102 3.76 -3.41 4.12
N GLU A 103 4.86 -3.55 4.83
CA GLU A 103 6.19 -3.10 4.42
C GLU A 103 6.94 -4.22 3.65
N ASP A 104 6.30 -4.86 2.68
CA ASP A 104 6.90 -5.92 1.86
C ASP A 104 8.11 -5.42 1.05
N ASP A 105 9.16 -6.22 0.90
CA ASP A 105 10.39 -5.85 0.18
C ASP A 105 10.13 -5.51 -1.30
N ARG A 106 9.12 -6.11 -1.91
CA ARG A 106 8.68 -5.79 -3.27
C ARG A 106 8.18 -4.35 -3.35
N LEU A 107 7.42 -3.89 -2.34
CA LEU A 107 6.93 -2.50 -2.29
C LEU A 107 8.06 -1.51 -2.03
N VAL A 108 9.03 -1.85 -1.17
CA VAL A 108 10.25 -1.05 -0.97
C VAL A 108 11.04 -0.95 -2.28
N SER A 109 11.08 -2.03 -3.07
CA SER A 109 11.73 -2.03 -4.38
C SER A 109 11.01 -1.12 -5.38
N VAL A 110 9.65 -1.10 -5.38
CA VAL A 110 8.86 -0.14 -6.17
C VAL A 110 9.20 1.29 -5.75
N LEU A 111 9.18 1.58 -4.45
CA LEU A 111 9.49 2.92 -3.94
C LEU A 111 10.89 3.38 -4.38
N ARG A 112 11.89 2.48 -4.31
CA ARG A 112 13.26 2.76 -4.78
C ARG A 112 13.29 3.06 -6.28
N GLN A 113 12.53 2.32 -7.09
CA GLN A 113 12.38 2.58 -8.50
C GLN A 113 11.76 3.97 -8.73
N ARG A 114 10.67 4.32 -8.04
CA ARG A 114 10.02 5.63 -8.12
C ARG A 114 11.00 6.78 -7.82
N VAL A 115 11.87 6.61 -6.83
CA VAL A 115 12.92 7.59 -6.54
C VAL A 115 13.92 7.69 -7.70
N THR A 116 14.31 6.58 -8.31
CA THR A 116 15.26 6.61 -9.46
C THR A 116 14.65 7.24 -10.72
N GLU A 117 13.32 7.18 -10.90
CA GLU A 117 12.59 7.86 -11.98
C GLU A 117 12.73 9.40 -11.90
N LEU A 118 13.06 9.97 -10.73
CA LEU A 118 13.44 11.39 -10.57
C LEU A 118 14.86 11.72 -11.08
N ARG A 119 15.46 10.84 -11.88
CA ARG A 119 16.86 10.93 -12.32
C ARG A 119 17.86 10.98 -11.14
N VAL A 120 17.55 10.22 -10.09
CA VAL A 120 18.40 10.02 -8.92
C VAL A 120 19.17 8.71 -9.07
N SER A 121 20.50 8.79 -9.16
CA SER A 121 21.34 7.60 -9.20
C SER A 121 21.39 6.92 -7.83
N ARG A 122 21.30 5.59 -7.80
CA ARG A 122 21.52 4.79 -6.58
C ARG A 122 22.94 4.94 -6.01
N ARG A 123 23.88 5.45 -6.80
CA ARG A 123 25.28 5.67 -6.41
C ARG A 123 25.57 7.09 -5.93
N ASP A 124 24.60 8.00 -5.95
CA ASP A 124 24.79 9.41 -5.52
C ASP A 124 24.71 9.49 -3.99
N ASN A 125 25.86 9.67 -3.35
CA ASN A 125 25.99 9.76 -1.90
C ASN A 125 25.59 11.14 -1.32
N ARG A 126 25.05 12.05 -2.13
CA ARG A 126 24.55 13.35 -1.70
C ARG A 126 23.02 13.37 -1.51
N ILE A 127 22.36 12.26 -1.82
CA ILE A 127 20.91 12.17 -1.77
C ILE A 127 20.44 11.80 -0.37
N GLY A 128 19.50 12.58 0.16
CA GLY A 128 18.65 12.22 1.28
C GLY A 128 17.25 11.88 0.79
N VAL A 129 16.67 10.82 1.32
CA VAL A 129 15.31 10.39 0.95
C VAL A 129 14.37 10.53 2.14
N LEU A 130 13.36 11.39 1.99
CA LEU A 130 12.27 11.50 2.95
C LEU A 130 11.13 10.56 2.53
N VAL A 131 10.97 9.44 3.22
CA VAL A 131 9.79 8.60 3.08
C VAL A 131 8.63 9.28 3.79
N VAL A 132 7.53 9.53 3.07
CA VAL A 132 6.33 10.13 3.66
C VAL A 132 5.18 9.15 3.59
N ALA A 133 4.64 8.78 4.75
CA ALA A 133 3.46 7.94 4.91
C ALA A 133 2.28 8.75 5.47
N ILE A 134 1.08 8.17 5.44
CA ILE A 134 -0.11 8.82 6.03
C ILE A 134 0.10 9.02 7.54
N GLY A 135 0.45 7.96 8.23
CA GLY A 135 0.45 7.87 9.69
C GLY A 135 -0.82 7.22 10.23
N SER A 136 -0.69 6.66 11.42
CA SER A 136 -1.76 5.99 12.16
C SER A 136 -1.77 6.49 13.61
N SER A 137 -2.91 6.42 14.26
CA SER A 137 -2.99 6.58 15.73
C SER A 137 -2.33 5.41 16.48
N ASP A 138 -2.06 4.30 15.81
CA ASP A 138 -1.34 3.15 16.36
C ASP A 138 0.17 3.36 16.24
N PRO A 139 0.91 3.56 17.35
CA PRO A 139 2.36 3.77 17.32
C PRO A 139 3.13 2.54 16.81
N VAL A 140 2.60 1.33 17.00
CA VAL A 140 3.22 0.10 16.50
C VAL A 140 3.17 0.06 14.97
N ALA A 141 2.04 0.43 14.37
CA ALA A 141 1.92 0.53 12.91
C ALA A 141 2.87 1.59 12.35
N ASN A 142 3.03 2.73 13.03
CA ASN A 142 3.97 3.77 12.63
C ASN A 142 5.43 3.30 12.76
N ALA A 143 5.78 2.57 13.81
CA ALA A 143 7.12 2.01 13.97
C ALA A 143 7.48 1.02 12.85
N HIS A 144 6.55 0.15 12.44
CA HIS A 144 6.73 -0.73 11.28
C HIS A 144 6.98 0.07 10.01
N THR A 145 6.13 1.06 9.74
CA THR A 145 6.26 1.92 8.55
C THR A 145 7.56 2.74 8.58
N ALA A 146 8.03 3.17 9.75
CA ALA A 146 9.33 3.83 9.89
C ALA A 146 10.49 2.95 9.43
N GLY A 147 10.37 1.63 9.54
CA GLY A 147 11.33 0.64 9.03
C GLY A 147 11.51 0.65 7.50
N VAL A 148 10.64 1.31 6.74
CA VAL A 148 10.78 1.43 5.27
C VAL A 148 12.02 2.23 4.88
N ALA A 149 12.32 3.33 5.60
CA ALA A 149 13.43 4.20 5.25
C ALA A 149 14.80 3.49 5.29
N PRO A 150 15.21 2.76 6.35
CA PRO A 150 16.47 2.02 6.34
C PRO A 150 16.50 0.91 5.29
N ARG A 151 15.38 0.25 5.01
CA ARG A 151 15.31 -0.78 3.95
C ARG A 151 15.43 -0.16 2.56
N LEU A 152 14.97 1.08 2.37
CA LEU A 152 15.09 1.81 1.12
C LEU A 152 16.57 2.14 0.82
N LEU A 153 17.39 2.40 1.84
CA LEU A 153 18.83 2.64 1.69
C LEU A 153 19.60 1.40 1.25
N ALA A 154 19.15 0.21 1.60
CA ALA A 154 19.85 -1.03 1.28
C ALA A 154 20.08 -1.16 -0.24
N GLY A 155 21.34 -1.40 -0.66
CA GLY A 155 21.72 -1.46 -2.08
C GLY A 155 21.83 -0.10 -2.78
N THR A 156 21.89 1.00 -2.02
CA THR A 156 22.19 2.34 -2.53
C THR A 156 23.40 2.95 -1.80
N ARG A 157 23.90 4.07 -2.34
CA ARG A 157 24.92 4.91 -1.67
C ARG A 157 24.32 6.24 -1.19
N TRP A 158 23.01 6.36 -1.13
CA TRP A 158 22.34 7.57 -0.65
C TRP A 158 22.83 7.92 0.77
N ALA A 159 22.98 9.22 1.06
CA ALA A 159 23.52 9.70 2.32
C ALA A 159 22.67 9.29 3.52
N ALA A 160 21.35 9.41 3.41
CA ALA A 160 20.42 9.12 4.50
C ALA A 160 19.01 8.86 3.98
N ALA A 161 18.19 8.18 4.78
CA ALA A 161 16.75 8.17 4.64
C ALA A 161 16.08 8.26 6.02
N THR A 162 14.93 8.91 6.08
CA THR A 162 14.09 8.97 7.28
C THR A 162 12.62 8.90 6.88
N THR A 163 11.75 8.59 7.83
CA THR A 163 10.30 8.56 7.62
C THR A 163 9.65 9.72 8.37
N ALA A 164 8.65 10.35 7.75
CA ALA A 164 7.74 11.29 8.38
C ALA A 164 6.29 10.93 8.03
N PHE A 165 5.36 11.38 8.87
CA PHE A 165 3.94 11.07 8.73
C PHE A 165 3.14 12.34 8.42
N ALA A 166 2.35 12.28 7.33
CA ALA A 166 1.62 13.43 6.83
C ALA A 166 0.47 13.90 7.75
N THR A 167 -0.03 13.02 8.63
CA THR A 167 -1.11 13.34 9.59
C THR A 167 -0.61 13.56 11.02
N HIS A 168 0.68 13.35 11.27
CA HIS A 168 1.32 13.60 12.56
C HIS A 168 2.31 14.75 12.41
N PRO A 169 2.18 15.82 13.20
CA PRO A 169 3.01 17.01 13.02
C PRO A 169 4.46 16.86 13.50
N GLU A 170 4.76 15.83 14.30
CA GLU A 170 6.08 15.65 14.93
C GLU A 170 6.73 14.29 14.57
N PRO A 171 7.92 14.32 13.97
CA PRO A 171 8.54 15.49 13.36
C PRO A 171 7.79 15.95 12.10
N SER A 172 7.70 17.25 11.89
CA SER A 172 7.12 17.83 10.67
C SER A 172 7.94 17.42 9.43
N LEU A 173 7.33 17.57 8.24
CA LEU A 173 8.05 17.31 6.98
C LEU A 173 9.28 18.24 6.84
N ALA A 174 9.17 19.50 7.28
CA ALA A 174 10.26 20.46 7.22
C ALA A 174 11.42 20.08 8.16
N GLU A 175 11.13 19.72 9.40
CA GLU A 175 12.15 19.24 10.36
C GLU A 175 12.83 17.97 9.85
N SER A 176 12.07 17.05 9.26
CA SER A 176 12.62 15.84 8.67
C SER A 176 13.55 16.11 7.50
N VAL A 177 13.26 17.11 6.67
CA VAL A 177 14.15 17.59 5.60
C VAL A 177 15.44 18.18 6.19
N GLN A 178 15.34 19.01 7.24
CA GLN A 178 16.53 19.56 7.91
C GLN A 178 17.38 18.44 8.54
N ARG A 179 16.75 17.47 9.19
CA ARG A 179 17.44 16.31 9.72
C ARG A 179 18.26 15.57 8.66
N LEU A 180 17.68 15.33 7.48
CA LEU A 180 18.41 14.71 6.36
C LEU A 180 19.61 15.53 5.92
N ARG A 181 19.49 16.86 5.90
CA ARG A 181 20.60 17.77 5.58
C ARG A 181 21.71 17.70 6.62
N HIS A 182 21.38 17.65 7.90
CA HIS A 182 22.36 17.44 8.99
C HIS A 182 23.03 16.07 8.90
N MET A 183 22.36 15.06 8.35
CA MET A 183 22.93 13.74 8.08
C MET A 183 23.80 13.70 6.80
N GLY A 184 24.09 14.85 6.18
CA GLY A 184 25.00 14.98 5.03
C GLY A 184 24.31 15.01 3.67
N ALA A 185 22.97 14.97 3.59
CA ALA A 185 22.28 15.08 2.32
C ALA A 185 22.38 16.50 1.74
N ARG A 186 22.90 16.63 0.52
CA ARG A 186 22.94 17.90 -0.22
C ARG A 186 21.70 18.11 -1.08
N ARG A 187 21.06 17.04 -1.50
CA ARG A 187 19.79 17.05 -2.23
C ARG A 187 18.81 16.11 -1.54
N VAL A 188 17.63 16.60 -1.19
CA VAL A 188 16.56 15.80 -0.59
C VAL A 188 15.48 15.58 -1.63
N VAL A 189 14.95 14.33 -1.67
CA VAL A 189 13.80 13.96 -2.47
C VAL A 189 12.75 13.27 -1.59
N ILE A 190 11.48 13.41 -1.96
CA ILE A 190 10.37 12.78 -1.24
C ILE A 190 9.99 11.47 -1.94
N ALA A 191 9.93 10.41 -1.15
CA ALA A 191 9.48 9.08 -1.54
C ALA A 191 8.12 8.79 -0.87
N PRO A 192 6.99 8.92 -1.59
CA PRO A 192 5.66 8.77 -1.00
C PRO A 192 5.33 7.29 -0.77
N TRP A 193 5.16 6.90 0.49
CA TRP A 193 4.66 5.59 0.87
C TRP A 193 3.13 5.58 0.81
N PHE A 194 2.60 5.76 -0.41
CA PHE A 194 1.18 5.76 -0.75
C PHE A 194 0.90 4.81 -1.90
N LEU A 195 -0.23 4.11 -1.90
CA LEU A 195 -0.64 3.30 -3.04
C LEU A 195 -1.14 4.14 -4.21
N ALA A 196 -1.81 5.26 -3.94
CA ALA A 196 -2.51 6.08 -4.92
C ALA A 196 -2.34 7.57 -4.67
N PRO A 197 -2.57 8.43 -5.67
CA PRO A 197 -2.84 9.84 -5.45
C PRO A 197 -4.08 10.06 -4.58
N GLY A 198 -4.21 11.24 -3.97
CA GLY A 198 -5.33 11.63 -3.14
C GLY A 198 -5.04 12.90 -2.34
N ARG A 199 -5.99 13.32 -1.51
CA ARG A 199 -5.90 14.60 -0.77
C ARG A 199 -4.64 14.72 0.11
N ILE A 200 -4.26 13.63 0.79
CA ILE A 200 -3.06 13.64 1.65
C ILE A 200 -1.79 13.63 0.79
N PRO A 201 -1.61 12.74 -0.20
CA PRO A 201 -0.52 12.82 -1.18
C PRO A 201 -0.39 14.20 -1.85
N ASP A 202 -1.50 14.81 -2.27
CA ASP A 202 -1.49 16.15 -2.91
C ASP A 202 -1.03 17.25 -1.93
N ARG A 203 -1.34 17.13 -0.63
CA ARG A 203 -0.82 18.05 0.39
C ARG A 203 0.69 17.91 0.54
N VAL A 204 1.21 16.67 0.50
CA VAL A 204 2.66 16.43 0.54
C VAL A 204 3.34 16.95 -0.72
N GLU A 205 2.70 16.80 -1.88
CA GLU A 205 3.21 17.31 -3.15
C GLU A 205 3.27 18.84 -3.17
N ARG A 206 2.27 19.52 -2.59
CA ARG A 206 2.32 20.99 -2.41
C ARG A 206 3.50 21.39 -1.53
N PHE A 207 3.67 20.75 -0.36
CA PHE A 207 4.84 20.97 0.48
C PHE A 207 6.15 20.77 -0.30
N ALA A 208 6.25 19.71 -1.11
CA ALA A 208 7.44 19.44 -1.91
C ALA A 208 7.74 20.62 -2.87
N ARG A 209 6.74 21.07 -3.61
CA ARG A 209 6.88 22.23 -4.52
C ARG A 209 7.31 23.50 -3.81
N ASP A 210 6.65 23.83 -2.69
CA ASP A 210 6.93 25.05 -1.92
C ASP A 210 8.34 25.03 -1.32
N ALA A 211 8.84 23.84 -0.97
CA ALA A 211 10.18 23.62 -0.45
C ALA A 211 11.26 23.38 -1.55
N GLY A 212 10.89 23.43 -2.83
CA GLY A 212 11.80 23.16 -3.94
C GLY A 212 12.32 21.74 -4.00
N LEU A 213 11.53 20.75 -3.51
CA LEU A 213 11.90 19.34 -3.46
C LEU A 213 11.21 18.56 -4.58
N ALA A 214 11.92 17.59 -5.15
CA ALA A 214 11.29 16.62 -6.05
C ALA A 214 10.58 15.53 -5.24
N MET A 215 9.36 15.18 -5.65
CA MET A 215 8.59 14.07 -5.11
C MET A 215 8.39 13.00 -6.15
N ALA A 216 8.62 11.75 -5.78
CA ALA A 216 8.39 10.59 -6.63
C ALA A 216 6.89 10.29 -6.77
N ALA A 217 6.52 9.51 -7.77
CA ALA A 217 5.16 9.01 -7.89
C ALA A 217 4.83 8.01 -6.77
N PRO A 218 3.54 7.87 -6.37
CA PRO A 218 3.07 6.78 -5.51
C PRO A 218 3.42 5.39 -6.07
N LEU A 219 3.27 4.35 -5.24
CA LEU A 219 3.53 2.96 -5.65
C LEU A 219 2.70 2.57 -6.87
N GLY A 220 1.42 2.95 -6.91
CA GLY A 220 0.55 2.74 -8.05
C GLY A 220 0.21 1.28 -8.31
N ALA A 221 -0.35 1.01 -9.49
CA ALA A 221 -0.66 -0.35 -9.96
C ALA A 221 0.58 -1.03 -10.57
N HIS A 222 1.68 -1.04 -9.82
CA HIS A 222 2.92 -1.67 -10.26
C HIS A 222 2.82 -3.20 -10.19
N ARG A 223 3.50 -3.91 -11.08
CA ARG A 223 3.54 -5.38 -11.10
C ARG A 223 3.90 -5.98 -9.73
N LEU A 224 4.93 -5.45 -9.06
CA LEU A 224 5.34 -5.94 -7.74
C LEU A 224 4.29 -5.68 -6.63
N VAL A 225 3.42 -4.67 -6.78
CA VAL A 225 2.26 -4.48 -5.90
C VAL A 225 1.27 -5.63 -6.11
N ALA A 226 0.95 -5.98 -7.36
CA ALA A 226 0.08 -7.10 -7.68
C ALA A 226 0.66 -8.45 -7.23
N GLU A 227 1.97 -8.66 -7.38
CA GLU A 227 2.67 -9.85 -6.87
C GLU A 227 2.61 -9.93 -5.34
N THR A 228 2.66 -8.79 -4.63
CA THR A 228 2.47 -8.75 -3.18
C THR A 228 1.05 -9.16 -2.79
N VAL A 229 0.04 -8.66 -3.50
CA VAL A 229 -1.36 -9.08 -3.32
C VAL A 229 -1.49 -10.59 -3.49
N LEU A 230 -0.97 -11.14 -4.58
CA LEU A 230 -1.02 -12.58 -4.86
C LEU A 230 -0.33 -13.41 -3.76
N ALA A 231 0.79 -12.95 -3.24
CA ALA A 231 1.47 -13.62 -2.14
C ALA A 231 0.65 -13.60 -0.83
N ARG A 232 -0.09 -12.53 -0.55
CA ARG A 232 -1.02 -12.48 0.59
C ARG A 232 -2.20 -13.42 0.39
N PHE A 233 -2.77 -13.43 -0.81
CA PHE A 233 -3.83 -14.36 -1.20
C PHE A 233 -3.39 -15.83 -1.03
N ASP A 234 -2.26 -16.22 -1.59
CA ASP A 234 -1.75 -17.60 -1.56
C ASP A 234 -1.51 -18.08 -0.14
N ARG A 235 -0.95 -17.20 0.72
CA ARG A 235 -0.72 -17.50 2.14
C ARG A 235 -2.05 -17.74 2.86
N ALA A 236 -3.03 -16.87 2.67
CA ALA A 236 -4.34 -17.00 3.31
C ALA A 236 -5.09 -18.24 2.82
N ALA A 237 -5.07 -18.52 1.50
CA ALA A 237 -5.70 -19.69 0.92
C ALA A 237 -4.99 -21.00 1.32
N GLY A 238 -3.64 -20.99 1.40
CA GLY A 238 -2.84 -22.16 1.75
C GLY A 238 -2.86 -22.52 3.23
N ALA A 239 -2.94 -21.56 4.12
CA ALA A 239 -2.97 -21.80 5.57
C ALA A 239 -4.15 -22.69 6.01
N ARG A 240 -5.23 -22.71 5.24
CA ARG A 240 -6.43 -23.51 5.55
C ARG A 240 -6.47 -24.90 4.91
N ILE A 241 -5.53 -25.21 4.02
CA ILE A 241 -5.37 -26.59 3.50
C ILE A 241 -4.58 -27.44 4.50
N ALA A 242 -3.84 -26.78 5.39
CA ALA A 242 -3.00 -27.42 6.41
C ALA A 242 -3.66 -27.53 7.80
N ALA A 243 -4.86 -26.98 7.99
CA ALA A 243 -5.66 -27.04 9.22
C ALA A 243 -6.91 -27.93 9.05
#